data_9834c20afeb34a5e91ca7d861097d48c
#
_entry.id   9834c20afeb34a5e91ca7d861097d48c
#
_cell.length_a   1.000
_cell.length_b   1.000
_cell.length_c   1.000
_cell.angle_alpha   90.00
_cell.angle_beta   90.00
_cell.angle_gamma   90.00
#
_symmetry.space_group_name_H-M   'P 1'
#
loop_
_entity.id
_entity.type
_entity.pdbx_description
1 polymer ?
#
loop_
_entity_poly.entity_id
_entity_poly.type
_entity_poly.pdbx_seq_one_letter_code
_entity_poly.pdbx_strand_id
1 'polypeptide(L)'
;DQSLDSPTNNFATMNPLYAQMASAYRAASEEGGLQSTSGTTQWKNSISTIGVTAGKWYMEAKVISVTGTDYEVFGVTDAFHPNSWGATSFNNFTGADALQIGYSETGVYYAVGSGVSYGDSYAAGDIISVALNVDDGELIFYKNGTAQASGAAIDLPTSASSTGIWLFMQSAYNAVISMNYGSPAYANSSDAADANGYGAFEYAPPDGFLALCTKNLGSDGG
;
A
#
# COMPACT_ATOMS: atom_id res chain seq x y z
N ASP A 1 7.58 3.22 21.31
CA ASP A 1 7.39 3.60 19.90
C ASP A 1 8.01 4.97 19.66
N GLN A 2 8.95 5.07 18.75
CA GLN A 2 9.44 6.35 18.27
C GLN A 2 8.76 6.63 16.93
N SER A 3 7.80 7.54 16.92
CA SER A 3 7.27 8.10 15.69
C SER A 3 8.23 9.17 15.17
N LEU A 4 8.44 9.22 13.85
CA LEU A 4 9.13 10.32 13.20
C LEU A 4 8.22 11.54 12.98
N ASP A 5 6.97 11.45 13.42
CA ASP A 5 6.03 12.56 13.37
C ASP A 5 6.51 13.72 14.22
N SER A 6 6.24 14.91 13.74
CA SER A 6 6.48 16.16 14.44
C SER A 6 5.26 17.07 14.31
N PRO A 7 5.15 18.15 15.09
CA PRO A 7 4.02 19.09 14.94
C PRO A 7 3.87 19.67 13.52
N THR A 8 4.90 19.59 12.69
CA THR A 8 4.93 20.17 11.34
C THR A 8 5.11 19.14 10.24
N ASN A 9 5.26 17.86 10.58
CA ASN A 9 5.37 16.77 9.61
C ASN A 9 4.73 15.51 10.17
N ASN A 10 3.67 15.03 9.53
CA ASN A 10 2.97 13.82 9.91
C ASN A 10 2.96 12.85 8.73
N PHE A 11 3.34 11.62 9.00
CA PHE A 11 3.31 10.54 8.02
C PHE A 11 1.90 9.93 7.94
N ALA A 12 1.57 9.37 6.80
CA ALA A 12 0.34 8.59 6.65
C ALA A 12 0.37 7.37 7.58
N THR A 13 -0.80 6.92 7.96
CA THR A 13 -1.05 5.66 8.69
C THR A 13 -2.17 4.89 8.01
N MET A 14 -2.51 3.70 8.48
CA MET A 14 -3.71 2.99 8.04
C MET A 14 -4.96 3.68 8.59
N ASN A 15 -5.98 3.83 7.74
CA ASN A 15 -7.24 4.45 8.12
C ASN A 15 -8.23 3.42 8.72
N PRO A 16 -8.46 3.40 10.03
CA PRO A 16 -9.37 2.45 10.67
C PRO A 16 -10.84 2.82 10.49
N LEU A 17 -11.14 4.02 9.99
CA LEU A 17 -12.48 4.59 9.93
C LEU A 17 -13.07 4.66 8.52
N TYR A 18 -12.44 4.00 7.55
CA TYR A 18 -12.93 4.07 6.18
C TYR A 18 -14.37 3.55 6.06
N ALA A 19 -15.31 4.49 5.93
CA ALA A 19 -16.75 4.23 6.09
C ALA A 19 -17.35 3.33 4.99
N GLN A 20 -16.72 3.26 3.83
CA GLN A 20 -17.21 2.45 2.71
C GLN A 20 -16.92 0.95 2.89
N MET A 21 -16.04 0.60 3.83
CA MET A 21 -15.72 -0.78 4.17
C MET A 21 -16.57 -1.27 5.34
N ALA A 22 -17.25 -2.40 5.21
CA ALA A 22 -17.96 -3.00 6.33
C ALA A 22 -16.99 -3.30 7.49
N SER A 23 -17.41 -3.03 8.72
CA SER A 23 -16.57 -3.12 9.93
C SER A 23 -15.90 -4.49 10.11
N ALA A 24 -16.55 -5.57 9.65
CA ALA A 24 -16.00 -6.92 9.72
C ALA A 24 -14.73 -7.13 8.90
N TYR A 25 -14.53 -6.33 7.85
CA TYR A 25 -13.40 -6.44 6.92
C TYR A 25 -12.33 -5.36 7.13
N ARG A 26 -12.53 -4.46 8.08
CA ARG A 26 -11.51 -3.46 8.43
C ARG A 26 -10.39 -4.12 9.21
N ALA A 27 -9.17 -3.78 8.89
CA ALA A 27 -8.02 -4.15 9.69
C ALA A 27 -8.11 -3.47 11.07
N ALA A 28 -7.82 -4.23 12.12
CA ALA A 28 -7.56 -3.62 13.41
C ALA A 28 -6.26 -2.81 13.29
N SER A 29 -6.30 -1.59 13.79
CA SER A 29 -5.14 -0.70 13.76
C SER A 29 -4.35 -0.87 15.06
N GLU A 30 -3.14 -1.39 14.93
CA GLU A 30 -2.16 -1.60 16.01
C GLU A 30 -0.93 -0.72 15.75
N GLU A 31 -0.02 -0.62 16.70
CA GLU A 31 1.26 0.09 16.57
C GLU A 31 1.11 1.49 15.94
N GLY A 32 0.26 2.32 16.54
CA GLY A 32 0.04 3.69 16.06
C GLY A 32 -0.67 3.79 14.71
N GLY A 33 -1.35 2.73 14.26
CA GLY A 33 -2.01 2.70 12.97
C GLY A 33 -1.14 2.18 11.83
N LEU A 34 -0.06 1.49 12.15
CA LEU A 34 0.89 0.98 11.15
C LEU A 34 0.94 -0.53 11.07
N GLN A 35 0.35 -1.25 12.04
CA GLN A 35 0.28 -2.71 12.01
C GLN A 35 -1.16 -3.20 12.04
N SER A 36 -1.42 -4.29 11.37
CA SER A 36 -2.70 -4.99 11.37
C SER A 36 -2.50 -6.48 11.51
N THR A 37 -3.41 -7.11 12.28
CA THR A 37 -3.49 -8.56 12.41
C THR A 37 -4.78 -9.05 11.77
N SER A 38 -4.66 -9.96 10.82
CA SER A 38 -5.79 -10.69 10.22
C SER A 38 -5.89 -12.09 10.80
N GLY A 39 -7.11 -12.56 10.97
CA GLY A 39 -7.39 -13.91 11.47
C GLY A 39 -7.81 -14.89 10.37
N THR A 40 -8.16 -16.10 10.78
CA THR A 40 -8.47 -17.23 9.90
C THR A 40 -9.87 -17.20 9.27
N THR A 41 -10.68 -16.21 9.54
CA THR A 41 -12.09 -16.22 9.13
C THR A 41 -12.45 -15.17 8.09
N GLN A 42 -11.65 -14.10 7.99
CA GLN A 42 -11.97 -12.97 7.12
C GLN A 42 -10.72 -12.21 6.71
N TRP A 43 -10.72 -11.72 5.49
CA TRP A 43 -9.78 -10.73 5.01
C TRP A 43 -9.87 -9.46 5.84
N LYS A 44 -8.73 -8.84 6.11
CA LYS A 44 -8.62 -7.55 6.78
C LYS A 44 -7.93 -6.56 5.86
N ASN A 45 -8.59 -5.44 5.64
CA ASN A 45 -8.21 -4.45 4.65
C ASN A 45 -7.97 -3.10 5.32
N SER A 46 -7.03 -2.34 4.81
CA SER A 46 -6.85 -0.94 5.15
C SER A 46 -6.34 -0.14 3.96
N ILE A 47 -6.55 1.17 4.03
CA ILE A 47 -6.00 2.16 3.12
C ILE A 47 -5.22 3.21 3.91
N SER A 48 -4.38 3.98 3.22
CA SER A 48 -3.68 5.10 3.84
C SER A 48 -4.64 6.21 4.28
N THR A 49 -4.27 6.96 5.32
CA THR A 49 -5.01 8.14 5.79
C THR A 49 -4.88 9.33 4.85
N ILE A 50 -3.86 9.33 3.99
CA ILE A 50 -3.58 10.38 3.01
C ILE A 50 -3.78 9.79 1.62
N GLY A 51 -4.52 10.48 0.77
CA GLY A 51 -4.66 10.20 -0.66
C GLY A 51 -3.97 11.28 -1.48
N VAL A 52 -3.54 10.93 -2.69
CA VAL A 52 -2.76 11.80 -3.58
C VAL A 52 -3.41 11.90 -4.96
N THR A 53 -3.28 13.06 -5.61
CA THR A 53 -3.82 13.36 -6.94
C THR A 53 -2.74 13.66 -7.98
N ALA A 54 -1.49 13.81 -7.54
CA ALA A 54 -0.32 14.11 -8.36
C ALA A 54 0.94 13.67 -7.62
N GLY A 55 2.09 13.68 -8.29
CA GLY A 55 3.40 13.40 -7.70
C GLY A 55 3.77 11.93 -7.70
N LYS A 56 4.97 11.66 -7.13
CA LYS A 56 5.57 10.32 -7.04
C LYS A 56 5.74 9.92 -5.58
N TRP A 57 5.13 8.82 -5.20
CA TRP A 57 5.00 8.41 -3.80
C TRP A 57 5.49 6.99 -3.57
N TYR A 58 6.06 6.75 -2.39
CA TYR A 58 6.62 5.46 -2.02
C TYR A 58 6.12 4.98 -0.66
N MET A 59 5.89 3.68 -0.56
CA MET A 59 5.61 3.02 0.71
C MET A 59 6.24 1.62 0.73
N GLU A 60 6.42 1.08 1.93
CA GLU A 60 6.80 -0.31 2.17
C GLU A 60 5.73 -1.02 3.00
N ALA A 61 5.59 -2.32 2.78
CA ALA A 61 4.78 -3.22 3.58
C ALA A 61 5.60 -4.45 3.94
N LYS A 62 5.77 -4.72 5.24
CA LYS A 62 6.46 -5.90 5.74
C LYS A 62 5.47 -6.96 6.16
N VAL A 63 5.64 -8.17 5.66
CA VAL A 63 4.95 -9.36 6.17
C VAL A 63 5.66 -9.80 7.44
N ILE A 64 5.07 -9.51 8.59
CA ILE A 64 5.69 -9.80 9.90
C ILE A 64 5.62 -11.29 10.20
N SER A 65 4.44 -11.88 10.03
CA SER A 65 4.21 -13.31 10.23
C SER A 65 2.96 -13.79 9.50
N VAL A 66 2.92 -15.07 9.21
CA VAL A 66 1.78 -15.75 8.59
C VAL A 66 1.41 -17.00 9.37
N THR A 67 0.17 -17.46 9.27
CA THR A 67 -0.32 -18.66 9.98
C THR A 67 -1.16 -19.54 9.05
N GLY A 68 -0.66 -20.70 8.70
CA GLY A 68 -1.36 -21.65 7.83
C GLY A 68 -1.45 -21.18 6.38
N THR A 69 -2.62 -21.31 5.76
CA THR A 69 -2.85 -20.72 4.43
C THR A 69 -3.09 -19.23 4.60
N ASP A 70 -2.27 -18.45 3.99
CA ASP A 70 -2.20 -16.99 4.07
C ASP A 70 -2.37 -16.37 2.69
N TYR A 71 -2.80 -15.12 2.69
CA TYR A 71 -2.89 -14.30 1.48
C TYR A 71 -2.63 -12.86 1.86
N GLU A 72 -1.73 -12.20 1.12
CA GLU A 72 -1.43 -10.78 1.27
C GLU A 72 -1.46 -10.09 -0.08
N VAL A 73 -1.99 -8.88 -0.09
CA VAL A 73 -2.03 -8.03 -1.28
C VAL A 73 -1.67 -6.60 -0.88
N PHE A 74 -0.70 -6.02 -1.55
CA PHE A 74 -0.30 -4.63 -1.37
C PHE A 74 -0.43 -3.86 -2.67
N GLY A 75 -0.83 -2.59 -2.60
CA GLY A 75 -0.97 -1.80 -3.80
C GLY A 75 -1.66 -0.45 -3.58
N VAL A 76 -2.48 -0.07 -4.56
CA VAL A 76 -3.19 1.20 -4.57
C VAL A 76 -4.65 1.03 -4.96
N THR A 77 -5.48 1.98 -4.53
CA THR A 77 -6.90 2.06 -4.89
C THR A 77 -7.31 3.52 -5.08
N ASP A 78 -8.26 3.77 -5.98
CA ASP A 78 -8.96 5.06 -6.03
C ASP A 78 -9.79 5.28 -4.77
N ALA A 79 -9.87 6.50 -4.28
CA ALA A 79 -10.56 6.85 -3.03
C ALA A 79 -12.05 6.53 -3.05
N PHE A 80 -12.67 6.49 -4.21
CA PHE A 80 -14.07 6.16 -4.38
C PHE A 80 -14.25 4.90 -5.23
N HIS A 81 -14.17 3.76 -4.59
CA HIS A 81 -14.54 2.49 -5.24
C HIS A 81 -15.83 1.95 -4.61
N PRO A 82 -17.02 2.26 -5.18
CA PRO A 82 -18.31 2.03 -4.50
C PRO A 82 -18.69 0.56 -4.34
N ASN A 83 -18.11 -0.37 -5.09
CA ASN A 83 -18.65 -1.73 -5.19
C ASN A 83 -17.73 -2.87 -4.76
N SER A 84 -16.45 -2.66 -4.48
CA SER A 84 -15.52 -3.75 -4.17
C SER A 84 -15.21 -3.95 -2.69
N TRP A 85 -15.55 -3.01 -1.84
CA TRP A 85 -15.23 -3.02 -0.42
C TRP A 85 -16.25 -3.74 0.47
N GLY A 86 -17.31 -4.26 -0.13
CA GLY A 86 -18.51 -4.60 0.65
C GLY A 86 -18.71 -6.06 0.97
N ALA A 87 -18.02 -7.00 0.38
CA ALA A 87 -18.56 -8.33 0.49
C ALA A 87 -17.63 -9.40 1.07
N THR A 88 -16.44 -9.66 0.62
CA THR A 88 -15.78 -10.89 1.07
C THR A 88 -14.29 -10.94 0.98
N SER A 89 -13.67 -10.09 0.20
CA SER A 89 -12.23 -10.05 0.04
C SER A 89 -11.84 -8.91 -0.88
N PHE A 90 -10.62 -8.42 -0.78
CA PHE A 90 -9.96 -7.62 -1.81
C PHE A 90 -9.87 -8.40 -3.15
N ASN A 91 -10.28 -9.63 -3.16
CA ASN A 91 -10.34 -10.52 -4.31
C ASN A 91 -11.35 -10.07 -5.37
N ASN A 92 -12.09 -9.01 -5.16
CA ASN A 92 -12.98 -8.44 -6.16
C ASN A 92 -12.28 -7.35 -7.00
N PHE A 93 -11.05 -7.64 -7.44
CA PHE A 93 -10.45 -6.95 -8.58
C PHE A 93 -11.21 -7.23 -9.90
N THR A 94 -12.35 -7.91 -9.80
CA THR A 94 -13.18 -8.36 -10.92
C THR A 94 -14.34 -7.40 -11.14
N GLY A 95 -14.17 -6.47 -12.03
CA GLY A 95 -15.22 -5.59 -12.51
C GLY A 95 -14.62 -4.54 -13.43
N ALA A 96 -15.34 -4.12 -14.44
CA ALA A 96 -14.89 -3.08 -15.37
C ALA A 96 -14.60 -1.73 -14.67
N ASP A 97 -15.04 -1.59 -13.42
CA ASP A 97 -14.87 -0.39 -12.59
C ASP A 97 -13.90 -0.61 -11.41
N ALA A 98 -13.11 -1.70 -11.42
CA ALA A 98 -12.13 -1.96 -10.38
C ALA A 98 -10.94 -0.98 -10.51
N LEU A 99 -11.02 0.14 -9.80
CA LEU A 99 -9.99 1.18 -9.76
C LEU A 99 -8.95 0.87 -8.68
N GLN A 100 -8.31 -0.29 -8.79
CA GLN A 100 -7.30 -0.76 -7.85
C GLN A 100 -6.29 -1.68 -8.53
N ILE A 101 -5.07 -1.67 -8.01
CA ILE A 101 -4.00 -2.60 -8.39
C ILE A 101 -3.39 -3.16 -7.12
N GLY A 102 -3.25 -4.48 -7.05
CA GLY A 102 -2.61 -5.13 -5.93
C GLY A 102 -1.69 -6.27 -6.35
N TYR A 103 -0.53 -6.37 -5.73
CA TYR A 103 0.46 -7.43 -5.90
C TYR A 103 0.31 -8.46 -4.79
N SER A 104 0.10 -9.71 -5.18
CA SER A 104 -0.14 -10.80 -4.24
C SER A 104 1.11 -11.61 -3.93
N GLU A 105 1.05 -12.38 -2.84
CA GLU A 105 2.09 -13.27 -2.35
C GLU A 105 2.55 -14.31 -3.38
N THR A 106 1.73 -14.60 -4.39
CA THR A 106 2.05 -15.54 -5.47
C THR A 106 2.86 -14.94 -6.61
N GLY A 107 3.21 -13.64 -6.55
CA GLY A 107 3.92 -12.97 -7.64
C GLY A 107 3.04 -12.48 -8.78
N VAL A 108 1.73 -12.47 -8.56
CA VAL A 108 0.71 -12.02 -9.51
C VAL A 108 0.20 -10.65 -9.10
N TYR A 109 0.10 -9.68 -10.01
CA TYR A 109 -0.71 -8.52 -9.74
C TYR A 109 -2.12 -8.68 -10.29
N TYR A 110 -3.07 -8.06 -9.61
CA TYR A 110 -4.47 -8.01 -10.00
C TYR A 110 -4.86 -6.57 -10.33
N ALA A 111 -5.45 -6.38 -11.50
CA ALA A 111 -6.06 -5.13 -11.94
C ALA A 111 -7.24 -5.45 -12.86
N VAL A 112 -8.34 -4.70 -12.77
CA VAL A 112 -9.51 -4.78 -13.68
C VAL A 112 -9.90 -6.23 -14.04
N GLY A 113 -10.06 -7.08 -13.03
CA GLY A 113 -10.64 -8.42 -13.20
C GLY A 113 -9.71 -9.53 -13.63
N SER A 114 -8.43 -9.30 -13.77
CA SER A 114 -7.48 -10.32 -14.21
C SER A 114 -6.21 -10.32 -13.37
N GLY A 115 -5.72 -11.53 -13.03
CA GLY A 115 -4.38 -11.71 -12.48
C GLY A 115 -3.36 -11.84 -13.62
N VAL A 116 -2.25 -11.14 -13.49
CA VAL A 116 -1.14 -11.17 -14.45
C VAL A 116 0.13 -11.55 -13.70
N SER A 117 0.86 -12.55 -14.20
CA SER A 117 2.17 -12.90 -13.66
C SER A 117 3.13 -11.72 -13.83
N TYR A 118 3.75 -11.29 -12.74
CA TYR A 118 4.54 -10.06 -12.75
C TYR A 118 5.92 -10.23 -12.12
N GLY A 119 6.00 -10.78 -10.94
CA GLY A 119 7.24 -10.86 -10.21
C GLY A 119 7.38 -12.12 -9.36
N ASP A 120 8.27 -12.07 -8.37
CA ASP A 120 8.54 -13.18 -7.47
C ASP A 120 7.46 -13.31 -6.39
N SER A 121 7.17 -14.53 -5.96
CA SER A 121 6.40 -14.77 -4.75
C SER A 121 7.10 -14.22 -3.52
N TYR A 122 6.33 -13.85 -2.50
CA TYR A 122 6.87 -13.37 -1.23
C TYR A 122 6.19 -14.04 -0.02
N ALA A 123 6.81 -13.94 1.14
CA ALA A 123 6.39 -14.61 2.37
C ALA A 123 6.75 -13.79 3.61
N ALA A 124 6.50 -14.35 4.79
CA ALA A 124 6.88 -13.75 6.06
C ALA A 124 8.38 -13.36 6.08
N GLY A 125 8.66 -12.15 6.51
CA GLY A 125 9.97 -11.53 6.53
C GLY A 125 10.26 -10.65 5.32
N ASP A 126 9.60 -10.85 4.19
CA ASP A 126 9.77 -10.03 2.99
C ASP A 126 9.14 -8.64 3.16
N ILE A 127 9.71 -7.67 2.45
CA ILE A 127 9.20 -6.30 2.33
C ILE A 127 8.82 -6.08 0.87
N ILE A 128 7.57 -5.70 0.67
CA ILE A 128 7.05 -5.28 -0.63
C ILE A 128 6.92 -3.77 -0.63
N SER A 129 7.47 -3.12 -1.65
CA SER A 129 7.34 -1.69 -1.81
C SER A 129 6.50 -1.34 -3.04
N VAL A 130 5.82 -0.22 -2.96
CA VAL A 130 5.03 0.35 -4.05
C VAL A 130 5.56 1.74 -4.37
N ALA A 131 6.05 1.93 -5.58
CA ALA A 131 6.40 3.22 -6.15
C ALA A 131 5.25 3.68 -7.07
N LEU A 132 4.44 4.60 -6.59
CA LEU A 132 3.26 5.14 -7.27
C LEU A 132 3.61 6.46 -7.96
N ASN A 133 3.49 6.50 -9.27
CA ASN A 133 3.67 7.70 -10.09
C ASN A 133 2.30 8.15 -10.62
N VAL A 134 1.68 9.09 -9.93
CA VAL A 134 0.34 9.58 -10.31
C VAL A 134 0.42 10.47 -11.54
N ASP A 135 1.53 11.19 -11.75
CA ASP A 135 1.71 12.10 -12.88
C ASP A 135 1.73 11.37 -14.22
N ASP A 136 2.38 10.21 -14.26
CA ASP A 136 2.44 9.37 -15.45
C ASP A 136 1.34 8.29 -15.45
N GLY A 137 0.57 8.16 -14.37
CA GLY A 137 -0.54 7.21 -14.23
C GLY A 137 -0.08 5.75 -14.14
N GLU A 138 0.99 5.46 -13.39
CA GLU A 138 1.58 4.13 -13.31
C GLU A 138 2.15 3.80 -11.92
N LEU A 139 2.47 2.53 -11.68
CA LEU A 139 3.20 2.08 -10.51
C LEU A 139 4.17 0.94 -10.81
N ILE A 140 5.14 0.74 -9.92
CA ILE A 140 6.09 -0.38 -9.94
C ILE A 140 6.12 -1.02 -8.55
N PHE A 141 6.13 -2.35 -8.50
CA PHE A 141 6.34 -3.10 -7.27
C PHE A 141 7.81 -3.51 -7.12
N TYR A 142 8.25 -3.52 -5.87
CA TYR A 142 9.57 -3.99 -5.47
C TYR A 142 9.42 -5.09 -4.41
N LYS A 143 10.31 -6.07 -4.43
CA LYS A 143 10.49 -7.06 -3.38
C LYS A 143 11.89 -6.93 -2.81
N ASN A 144 12.00 -6.68 -1.52
CA ASN A 144 13.28 -6.52 -0.82
C ASN A 144 14.24 -5.57 -1.57
N GLY A 145 13.72 -4.41 -1.99
CA GLY A 145 14.45 -3.38 -2.72
C GLY A 145 14.71 -3.67 -4.21
N THR A 146 14.30 -4.84 -4.72
CA THR A 146 14.50 -5.21 -6.12
C THR A 146 13.21 -4.99 -6.91
N ALA A 147 13.30 -4.19 -7.99
CA ALA A 147 12.16 -3.95 -8.87
C ALA A 147 11.67 -5.26 -9.52
N GLN A 148 10.39 -5.51 -9.44
CA GLN A 148 9.78 -6.70 -10.04
C GLN A 148 9.56 -6.49 -11.55
N ALA A 149 9.43 -7.58 -12.29
CA ALA A 149 9.29 -7.55 -13.77
C ALA A 149 10.37 -6.69 -14.47
N SER A 150 11.59 -6.66 -13.92
CA SER A 150 12.69 -5.79 -14.43
C SER A 150 12.32 -4.29 -14.45
N GLY A 151 11.44 -3.85 -13.56
CA GLY A 151 10.99 -2.47 -13.46
C GLY A 151 9.89 -2.09 -14.46
N ALA A 152 9.20 -3.07 -15.05
CA ALA A 152 8.06 -2.77 -15.91
C ALA A 152 6.93 -2.12 -15.11
N ALA A 153 6.51 -0.95 -15.52
CA ALA A 153 5.42 -0.23 -14.90
C ALA A 153 4.05 -0.86 -15.25
N ILE A 154 3.11 -0.69 -14.33
CA ILE A 154 1.71 -1.11 -14.49
C ILE A 154 0.86 0.15 -14.55
N ASP A 155 0.11 0.33 -15.63
CA ASP A 155 -0.79 1.47 -15.80
C ASP A 155 -1.91 1.47 -14.75
N LEU A 156 -2.16 2.62 -14.14
CA LEU A 156 -3.30 2.81 -13.26
C LEU A 156 -4.61 2.68 -14.05
N PRO A 157 -5.59 1.92 -13.54
CA PRO A 157 -6.87 1.79 -14.22
C PRO A 157 -7.59 3.14 -14.31
N THR A 158 -8.20 3.39 -15.44
CA THR A 158 -8.98 4.60 -15.71
C THR A 158 -10.45 4.26 -15.87
N SER A 159 -11.32 5.09 -15.30
CA SER A 159 -12.77 5.00 -15.47
C SER A 159 -13.40 6.39 -15.35
N ALA A 160 -14.56 6.57 -15.96
CA ALA A 160 -15.34 7.80 -15.79
C ALA A 160 -15.80 8.05 -14.34
N SER A 161 -15.79 7.01 -13.50
CA SER A 161 -16.11 7.09 -12.08
C SER A 161 -14.90 7.32 -11.17
N SER A 162 -13.69 7.40 -11.71
CA SER A 162 -12.48 7.67 -10.93
C SER A 162 -12.56 9.07 -10.31
N THR A 163 -12.14 9.14 -9.04
CA THR A 163 -11.94 10.43 -8.35
C THR A 163 -10.58 11.04 -8.70
N GLY A 164 -9.68 10.26 -9.24
CA GLY A 164 -8.28 10.63 -9.43
C GLY A 164 -7.48 10.72 -8.13
N ILE A 165 -8.08 10.34 -6.98
CA ILE A 165 -7.40 10.33 -5.68
C ILE A 165 -6.94 8.91 -5.40
N TRP A 166 -5.64 8.69 -5.34
CA TRP A 166 -5.04 7.38 -5.10
C TRP A 166 -4.59 7.22 -3.64
N LEU A 167 -4.88 6.06 -3.08
CA LEU A 167 -4.53 5.67 -1.71
C LEU A 167 -3.72 4.38 -1.77
N PHE A 168 -2.68 4.27 -0.95
CA PHE A 168 -2.04 2.98 -0.72
C PHE A 168 -2.97 2.06 0.04
N MET A 169 -2.90 0.77 -0.24
CA MET A 169 -3.76 -0.23 0.35
C MET A 169 -3.01 -1.49 0.76
N GLN A 170 -3.56 -2.20 1.73
CA GLN A 170 -3.22 -3.57 2.05
C GLN A 170 -4.49 -4.40 2.27
N SER A 171 -4.41 -5.68 1.95
CA SER A 171 -5.39 -6.70 2.26
C SER A 171 -4.69 -7.97 2.72
N ALA A 172 -5.09 -8.55 3.83
CA ALA A 172 -4.45 -9.73 4.37
C ALA A 172 -5.43 -10.73 4.97
N TYR A 173 -5.06 -11.99 4.91
CA TYR A 173 -5.74 -13.13 5.52
C TYR A 173 -4.70 -14.02 6.20
N ASN A 174 -4.87 -14.35 7.47
CA ASN A 174 -3.92 -15.13 8.28
C ASN A 174 -2.52 -14.53 8.41
N ALA A 175 -2.39 -13.21 8.37
CA ALA A 175 -1.10 -12.55 8.42
C ALA A 175 -1.08 -11.38 9.40
N VAL A 176 0.11 -11.03 9.87
CA VAL A 176 0.42 -9.77 10.54
C VAL A 176 1.23 -8.93 9.56
N ILE A 177 0.70 -7.76 9.24
CA ILE A 177 1.29 -6.84 8.27
C ILE A 177 1.66 -5.53 8.96
N SER A 178 2.82 -4.98 8.66
CA SER A 178 3.22 -3.64 9.07
C SER A 178 3.50 -2.76 7.86
N MET A 179 2.81 -1.62 7.80
CA MET A 179 2.95 -0.62 6.74
C MET A 179 3.97 0.44 7.17
N ASN A 180 4.74 0.94 6.20
CA ASN A 180 5.68 2.03 6.37
C ASN A 180 5.46 3.07 5.28
N TYR A 181 4.94 4.22 5.65
CA TYR A 181 4.77 5.39 4.78
C TYR A 181 5.90 6.42 4.98
N GLY A 182 6.94 6.04 5.74
CA GLY A 182 8.08 6.85 6.13
C GLY A 182 8.34 6.86 7.64
N SER A 183 7.43 6.31 8.46
CA SER A 183 7.61 6.15 9.91
C SER A 183 7.23 4.71 10.30
N PRO A 184 8.15 3.74 10.19
CA PRO A 184 7.85 2.33 10.39
C PRO A 184 7.55 1.99 11.86
N ALA A 185 6.66 1.02 12.09
CA ALA A 185 6.46 0.38 13.40
C ALA A 185 7.39 -0.81 13.62
N TYR A 186 8.02 -1.33 12.58
CA TYR A 186 9.02 -2.40 12.67
C TYR A 186 10.44 -1.83 12.67
N ALA A 187 11.37 -2.56 13.28
CA ALA A 187 12.78 -2.21 13.18
C ALA A 187 13.27 -2.39 11.73
N ASN A 188 13.80 -1.33 11.16
CA ASN A 188 14.55 -1.35 9.92
C ASN A 188 16.04 -1.16 10.18
N SER A 189 16.87 -1.43 9.21
CA SER A 189 18.33 -1.40 9.37
C SER A 189 18.98 -0.24 8.63
N SER A 190 18.25 0.39 7.72
CA SER A 190 18.78 1.35 6.75
C SER A 190 18.41 2.79 7.06
N ASP A 191 17.21 3.01 7.59
CA ASP A 191 16.63 4.34 7.83
C ASP A 191 16.77 5.27 6.61
N ALA A 192 16.57 4.70 5.40
CA ALA A 192 16.73 5.44 4.16
C ALA A 192 15.63 6.51 4.04
N ALA A 193 16.05 7.76 3.86
CA ALA A 193 15.14 8.86 3.61
C ALA A 193 14.88 9.02 2.11
N ASP A 194 13.78 9.72 1.77
CA ASP A 194 13.53 10.20 0.42
C ASP A 194 14.45 11.37 0.00
N ALA A 195 14.29 11.86 -1.21
CA ALA A 195 15.12 12.96 -1.75
C ALA A 195 14.96 14.28 -0.97
N ASN A 196 13.87 14.47 -0.25
CA ASN A 196 13.63 15.64 0.61
C ASN A 196 14.15 15.46 2.05
N GLY A 197 14.73 14.28 2.35
CA GLY A 197 15.27 13.95 3.65
C GLY A 197 14.21 13.49 4.67
N TYR A 198 13.04 13.06 4.21
CA TYR A 198 11.97 12.56 5.06
C TYR A 198 11.81 11.05 4.96
N GLY A 199 11.37 10.45 6.06
CA GLY A 199 11.10 9.04 6.16
C GLY A 199 12.28 8.21 6.64
N ALA A 200 11.97 6.96 7.03
CA ALA A 200 12.90 5.91 7.39
C ALA A 200 12.42 4.61 6.75
N PHE A 201 12.95 4.29 5.60
CA PHE A 201 12.62 3.10 4.83
C PHE A 201 13.74 2.06 4.97
N GLU A 202 13.40 0.77 4.83
CA GLU A 202 14.42 -0.28 4.74
C GLU A 202 15.19 -0.18 3.42
N TYR A 203 14.49 0.16 2.33
CA TYR A 203 15.07 0.36 1.02
C TYR A 203 14.86 1.79 0.55
N ALA A 204 15.90 2.41 0.00
CA ALA A 204 15.79 3.78 -0.49
C ALA A 204 14.68 3.89 -1.55
N PRO A 205 13.77 4.86 -1.42
CA PRO A 205 12.82 5.16 -2.49
C PRO A 205 13.54 5.40 -3.82
N PRO A 206 12.97 4.97 -4.96
CA PRO A 206 13.52 5.32 -6.27
C PRO A 206 13.62 6.84 -6.46
N ASP A 207 14.51 7.30 -7.36
CA ASP A 207 14.73 8.72 -7.62
C ASP A 207 13.42 9.45 -7.93
N GLY A 208 13.15 10.51 -7.18
CA GLY A 208 11.96 11.36 -7.32
C GLY A 208 10.71 10.85 -6.59
N PHE A 209 10.76 9.67 -5.98
CA PHE A 209 9.65 9.17 -5.16
C PHE A 209 9.81 9.62 -3.71
N LEU A 210 8.71 10.01 -3.08
CA LEU A 210 8.67 10.65 -1.78
C LEU A 210 7.87 9.86 -0.75
N ALA A 211 8.24 10.01 0.51
CA ALA A 211 7.46 9.53 1.65
C ALA A 211 6.10 10.22 1.71
N LEU A 212 5.06 9.46 2.04
CA LEU A 212 3.70 9.99 2.14
C LEU A 212 3.52 10.73 3.47
N CYS A 213 3.91 12.01 3.49
CA CYS A 213 3.83 12.87 4.65
C CYS A 213 3.42 14.30 4.31
N THR A 214 2.95 15.05 5.31
CA THR A 214 2.40 16.40 5.11
C THR A 214 3.43 17.41 4.59
N LYS A 215 4.72 17.23 4.85
CA LYS A 215 5.77 18.09 4.29
C LYS A 215 5.93 17.92 2.79
N ASN A 216 5.91 16.68 2.32
CA ASN A 216 6.03 16.38 0.90
C ASN A 216 4.78 16.82 0.13
N LEU A 217 3.59 16.66 0.70
CA LEU A 217 2.34 17.18 0.11
C LEU A 217 2.41 18.69 -0.15
N GLY A 218 3.01 19.43 0.75
CA GLY A 218 3.14 20.88 0.62
C GLY A 218 4.17 21.34 -0.43
N SER A 219 5.12 20.50 -0.82
CA SER A 219 6.17 20.84 -1.79
C SER A 219 5.90 20.36 -3.21
N ASP A 220 5.24 19.21 -3.37
CA ASP A 220 5.14 18.50 -4.66
C ASP A 220 3.71 18.17 -5.11
N GLY A 221 2.76 18.91 -4.65
CA GLY A 221 1.43 18.92 -5.24
C GLY A 221 0.46 17.90 -4.63
N GLY A 222 0.38 17.95 -3.36
CA GLY A 222 -0.81 17.41 -2.74
C GLY A 222 -2.05 18.20 -3.15
#